data_d3e61da738e55ecdf46f1aceeab48488
#
_entry.id   d3e61da738e55ecdf46f1aceeab48488
#
_cell.length_a   1.000
_cell.length_b   1.000
_cell.length_c   1.000
_cell.angle_alpha   90.00
_cell.angle_beta   90.00
_cell.angle_gamma   90.00
#
_symmetry.space_group_name_H-M   'P 1'
#
loop_
_entity.id
_entity.type
_entity.pdbx_description
1 polymer ?
#
loop_
_entity_poly.entity_id
_entity_poly.type
_entity_poly.pdbx_seq_one_letter_code
_entity_poly.pdbx_strand_id
1 'polypeptide(L)'
;EKLNLLNLPFRLQKISSGIINDSKSTNSASLLYAINKLNFKGDLIICGNPNKENYSELHIKGPRRVFIYGKHRNELLNILKHENISTFVNLDEIFNILKNDKNKDILFSPGNPSGNDYSNFIERGQHFNNLKEKYFD
;
A
#
# COMPACT_ATOMS: atom_id res chain seq x y z
N GLU A 1 -5.08 -20.38 17.18
CA GLU A 1 -6.46 -19.94 17.11
C GLU A 1 -6.81 -19.29 15.79
N LYS A 2 -7.98 -19.60 15.26
CA LYS A 2 -8.44 -18.99 14.00
C LYS A 2 -8.52 -17.47 14.08
N LEU A 3 -8.96 -16.95 15.21
CA LEU A 3 -9.07 -15.51 15.41
C LEU A 3 -7.72 -14.82 15.35
N ASN A 4 -6.69 -15.48 15.89
CA ASN A 4 -5.34 -14.92 15.85
C ASN A 4 -4.78 -14.89 14.43
N LEU A 5 -5.11 -15.88 13.62
CA LEU A 5 -4.69 -15.93 12.22
C LEU A 5 -5.35 -14.80 11.42
N LEU A 6 -6.62 -14.48 11.72
CA LEU A 6 -7.36 -13.42 11.05
C LEU A 6 -6.86 -12.03 11.45
N ASN A 7 -6.20 -11.92 12.62
CA ASN A 7 -5.75 -10.65 13.17
C ASN A 7 -4.22 -10.51 13.18
N LEU A 8 -3.54 -11.17 12.24
CA LEU A 8 -2.10 -11.03 12.12
C LEU A 8 -1.73 -9.59 11.78
N PRO A 9 -0.68 -9.04 12.44
CA PRO A 9 -0.23 -7.69 12.14
C PRO A 9 0.13 -7.53 10.66
N PHE A 10 -0.27 -6.38 10.10
CA PHE A 10 0.06 -5.98 8.74
C PHE A 10 -0.51 -6.87 7.63
N ARG A 11 -1.46 -7.74 7.97
CA ARG A 11 -2.21 -8.52 6.97
C ARG A 11 -3.65 -8.05 7.00
N LEU A 12 -4.02 -7.20 6.03
CA LEU A 12 -5.35 -6.60 5.94
C LEU A 12 -5.81 -6.06 7.30
N GLN A 13 -4.89 -5.49 8.04
CA GLN A 13 -5.15 -5.03 9.41
C GLN A 13 -5.85 -3.68 9.39
N LYS A 14 -7.09 -3.65 9.89
CA LYS A 14 -7.83 -2.41 10.04
C LYS A 14 -7.27 -1.66 11.24
N ILE A 15 -6.62 -0.52 10.99
CA ILE A 15 -6.01 0.28 12.07
C ILE A 15 -6.88 1.46 12.48
N SER A 16 -7.84 1.83 11.65
CA SER A 16 -8.92 2.76 12.00
C SER A 16 -10.00 2.66 10.93
N SER A 17 -11.09 3.39 11.08
CA SER A 17 -12.18 3.34 10.10
C SER A 17 -11.67 3.72 8.70
N GLY A 18 -11.83 2.82 7.76
CA GLY A 18 -11.43 3.06 6.36
C GLY A 18 -9.95 2.95 6.08
N ILE A 19 -9.10 2.63 7.07
CA ILE A 19 -7.65 2.56 6.86
C ILE A 19 -7.16 1.15 7.18
N ILE A 20 -6.58 0.51 6.16
CA ILE A 20 -6.13 -0.88 6.21
C ILE A 20 -4.63 -0.95 5.97
N ASN A 21 -3.90 -1.59 6.89
CA ASN A 21 -2.48 -1.83 6.75
C ASN A 21 -2.25 -3.28 6.31
N ASP A 22 -1.82 -3.45 5.06
CA ASP A 22 -1.52 -4.75 4.45
C ASP A 22 -0.05 -4.81 4.02
N SER A 23 0.84 -4.33 4.88
CA SER A 23 2.28 -4.30 4.59
C SER A 23 2.86 -5.68 4.31
N LYS A 24 2.21 -6.75 4.77
CA LYS A 24 2.62 -8.12 4.50
C LYS A 24 2.41 -8.52 3.04
N SER A 25 1.74 -7.71 2.24
CA SER A 25 1.57 -7.93 0.81
C SER A 25 2.91 -7.74 0.10
N THR A 26 3.54 -8.82 -0.32
CA THR A 26 4.89 -8.80 -0.88
C THR A 26 4.95 -9.26 -2.34
N ASN A 27 3.81 -9.50 -2.97
CA ASN A 27 3.73 -9.86 -4.39
C ASN A 27 2.43 -9.35 -5.00
N SER A 28 2.35 -9.40 -6.33
CA SER A 28 1.18 -8.88 -7.04
C SER A 28 -0.11 -9.65 -6.73
N ALA A 29 -0.01 -10.96 -6.51
CA ALA A 29 -1.17 -11.77 -6.18
C ALA A 29 -1.79 -11.34 -4.85
N SER A 30 -0.97 -11.04 -3.84
CA SER A 30 -1.43 -10.54 -2.54
C SER A 30 -2.10 -9.18 -2.67
N LEU A 31 -1.53 -8.30 -3.48
CA LEU A 31 -2.10 -6.98 -3.75
C LEU A 31 -3.49 -7.09 -4.40
N LEU A 32 -3.59 -7.88 -5.46
CA LEU A 32 -4.86 -8.06 -6.14
C LEU A 32 -5.89 -8.74 -5.24
N TYR A 33 -5.45 -9.69 -4.43
CA TYR A 33 -6.32 -10.32 -3.45
C TYR A 33 -6.92 -9.29 -2.48
N ALA A 34 -6.08 -8.39 -1.95
CA ALA A 34 -6.53 -7.37 -1.01
C ALA A 34 -7.57 -6.45 -1.64
N ILE A 35 -7.32 -5.98 -2.85
CA ILE A 35 -8.24 -5.11 -3.56
C ILE A 35 -9.59 -5.80 -3.77
N ASN A 36 -9.56 -7.05 -4.21
CA ASN A 36 -10.77 -7.82 -4.49
C ASN A 36 -11.52 -8.19 -3.21
N LYS A 37 -10.81 -8.64 -2.19
CA LYS A 37 -11.40 -9.06 -0.91
C LYS A 37 -12.15 -7.90 -0.26
N LEU A 38 -11.58 -6.72 -0.31
CA LEU A 38 -12.17 -5.51 0.30
C LEU A 38 -13.13 -4.80 -0.65
N ASN A 39 -13.21 -5.21 -1.91
CA ASN A 39 -13.92 -4.44 -2.95
C ASN A 39 -13.49 -2.98 -2.88
N PHE A 40 -12.17 -2.77 -2.81
CA PHE A 40 -11.59 -1.48 -2.45
C PHE A 40 -11.76 -0.44 -3.56
N LYS A 41 -12.25 0.75 -3.19
CA LYS A 41 -12.52 1.85 -4.12
C LYS A 41 -11.81 3.16 -3.74
N GLY A 42 -11.03 3.15 -2.66
CA GLY A 42 -10.37 4.35 -2.15
C GLY A 42 -8.97 4.54 -2.70
N ASP A 43 -8.09 5.04 -1.86
CA ASP A 43 -6.72 5.37 -2.21
C ASP A 43 -5.78 4.21 -1.89
N LEU A 44 -5.08 3.70 -2.90
CA LEU A 44 -4.14 2.60 -2.78
C LEU A 44 -2.71 3.13 -2.72
N ILE A 45 -1.92 2.63 -1.78
CA ILE A 45 -0.51 3.01 -1.63
C ILE A 45 0.37 1.79 -1.89
N ILE A 46 1.32 1.93 -2.81
CA ILE A 46 2.21 0.86 -3.27
C ILE A 46 3.67 1.31 -3.14
N CYS A 47 4.55 0.38 -2.81
CA CYS A 47 5.99 0.59 -2.80
C CYS A 47 6.70 -0.76 -2.87
N GLY A 48 8.03 -0.72 -2.85
CA GLY A 48 8.86 -1.92 -2.81
C GLY A 48 9.50 -2.25 -4.14
N ASN A 49 10.21 -3.37 -4.16
CA ASN A 49 11.02 -3.77 -5.31
C ASN A 49 10.26 -4.76 -6.21
N PRO A 50 9.84 -4.33 -7.43
CA PRO A 50 9.09 -5.21 -8.34
C PRO A 50 9.95 -6.23 -9.06
N ASN A 51 11.28 -6.19 -8.91
CA ASN A 51 12.19 -7.02 -9.68
C ASN A 51 12.13 -8.51 -9.32
N LYS A 52 11.42 -8.86 -8.26
CA LYS A 52 11.24 -10.25 -7.86
C LYS A 52 10.19 -10.98 -8.70
N GLU A 53 9.35 -10.24 -9.41
CA GLU A 53 8.34 -10.82 -10.28
C GLU A 53 8.66 -10.50 -11.74
N ASN A 54 8.36 -11.46 -12.61
CA ASN A 54 8.64 -11.33 -14.03
C ASN A 54 7.34 -11.02 -14.78
N TYR A 55 6.87 -9.79 -14.63
CA TYR A 55 5.71 -9.32 -15.40
C TYR A 55 5.99 -7.94 -15.96
N SER A 56 5.41 -7.64 -17.13
CA SER A 56 5.64 -6.38 -17.82
C SER A 56 4.59 -5.33 -17.48
N GLU A 57 3.43 -5.74 -17.04
CA GLU A 57 2.28 -4.86 -16.89
C GLU A 57 1.30 -5.43 -15.89
N LEU A 58 0.80 -4.58 -14.99
CA LEU A 58 -0.22 -4.97 -14.02
C LEU A 58 -1.31 -3.90 -13.99
N HIS A 59 -2.52 -4.29 -14.37
CA HIS A 59 -3.67 -3.39 -14.36
C HIS A 59 -4.32 -3.38 -12.98
N ILE A 60 -4.45 -2.18 -12.41
CA ILE A 60 -5.10 -1.99 -11.12
C ILE A 60 -6.50 -1.49 -11.36
N LYS A 61 -7.51 -2.23 -10.89
CA LYS A 61 -8.93 -1.89 -11.02
C LYS A 61 -9.57 -1.79 -9.64
N GLY A 62 -10.39 -0.79 -9.44
CA GLY A 62 -11.10 -0.56 -8.19
C GLY A 62 -10.70 0.73 -7.51
N PRO A 63 -9.45 0.87 -7.05
CA PRO A 63 -9.03 2.09 -6.37
C PRO A 63 -9.24 3.34 -7.22
N ARG A 64 -9.63 4.44 -6.57
CA ARG A 64 -9.82 5.71 -7.29
C ARG A 64 -8.49 6.41 -7.56
N ARG A 65 -7.49 6.23 -6.71
CA ARG A 65 -6.15 6.78 -6.88
C ARG A 65 -5.12 5.74 -6.49
N VAL A 66 -3.96 5.77 -7.14
CA VAL A 66 -2.82 4.92 -6.80
C VAL A 66 -1.63 5.82 -6.53
N PHE A 67 -1.07 5.72 -5.33
CA PHE A 67 0.12 6.45 -4.92
C PHE A 67 1.29 5.48 -4.82
N ILE A 68 2.39 5.81 -5.47
CA ILE A 68 3.61 5.00 -5.45
C ILE A 68 4.72 5.82 -4.80
N TYR A 69 5.51 5.21 -3.91
CA TYR A 69 6.65 5.90 -3.35
C TYR A 69 7.86 4.97 -3.23
N GLY A 70 9.01 5.58 -2.93
CA GLY A 70 10.22 4.86 -2.61
C GLY A 70 11.22 4.79 -3.74
N LYS A 71 12.28 4.02 -3.50
CA LYS A 71 13.42 3.94 -4.41
C LYS A 71 13.08 3.32 -5.76
N HIS A 72 12.09 2.45 -5.80
CA HIS A 72 11.68 1.76 -7.03
C HIS A 72 10.42 2.36 -7.67
N ARG A 73 10.07 3.60 -7.31
CA ARG A 73 8.83 4.23 -7.78
C ARG A 73 8.73 4.34 -9.31
N ASN A 74 9.84 4.60 -9.97
CA ASN A 74 9.84 4.74 -11.42
C ASN A 74 9.63 3.39 -12.12
N GLU A 75 10.23 2.34 -11.59
CA GLU A 75 10.04 0.99 -12.10
C GLU A 75 8.58 0.56 -11.92
N LEU A 76 8.02 0.84 -10.76
CA LEU A 76 6.62 0.53 -10.47
C LEU A 76 5.67 1.32 -11.38
N LEU A 77 5.98 2.59 -11.65
CA LEU A 77 5.17 3.40 -12.55
C LEU A 77 5.11 2.82 -13.96
N ASN A 78 6.21 2.22 -14.41
CA ASN A 78 6.25 1.59 -15.74
C ASN A 78 5.42 0.31 -15.80
N ILE A 79 5.28 -0.38 -14.67
CA ILE A 79 4.58 -1.68 -14.60
C ILE A 79 3.09 -1.50 -14.32
N LEU A 80 2.74 -0.61 -13.41
CA LEU A 80 1.37 -0.46 -12.95
C LEU A 80 0.56 0.43 -13.90
N LYS A 81 -0.62 -0.05 -14.28
CA LYS A 81 -1.52 0.65 -15.18
C LYS A 81 -2.78 1.08 -14.46
N HIS A 82 -2.97 2.38 -14.37
CA HIS A 82 -4.13 3.00 -13.73
C HIS A 82 -4.25 4.43 -14.24
N GLU A 83 -5.45 4.92 -14.40
CA GLU A 83 -5.68 6.26 -14.96
C GLU A 83 -5.35 7.41 -14.00
N ASN A 84 -5.24 7.14 -12.70
CA ASN A 84 -4.97 8.16 -11.70
C ASN A 84 -3.83 7.70 -10.77
N ILE A 85 -2.62 7.73 -11.29
CA ILE A 85 -1.43 7.22 -10.61
C ILE A 85 -0.39 8.32 -10.48
N SER A 86 0.27 8.40 -9.32
CA SER A 86 1.31 9.40 -9.07
C SER A 86 2.43 8.82 -8.22
N THR A 87 3.62 9.43 -8.31
CA THR A 87 4.80 8.96 -7.61
C THR A 87 5.33 10.01 -6.64
N PHE A 88 5.94 9.52 -5.56
CA PHE A 88 6.50 10.35 -4.49
C PHE A 88 7.82 9.76 -4.00
N VAL A 89 8.66 10.58 -3.41
CA VAL A 89 9.93 10.11 -2.87
C VAL A 89 9.70 9.30 -1.59
N ASN A 90 8.82 9.78 -0.72
CA ASN A 90 8.58 9.12 0.56
C ASN A 90 7.10 9.13 0.93
N LEU A 91 6.78 8.35 1.96
CA LEU A 91 5.41 8.17 2.42
C LEU A 91 4.85 9.44 3.08
N ASP A 92 5.70 10.26 3.68
CA ASP A 92 5.27 11.52 4.30
C ASP A 92 4.56 12.43 3.30
N GLU A 93 5.08 12.50 2.07
CA GLU A 93 4.48 13.32 1.01
C GLU A 93 3.05 12.87 0.71
N ILE A 94 2.82 11.56 0.70
CA ILE A 94 1.49 11.00 0.45
C ILE A 94 0.55 11.37 1.61
N PHE A 95 0.99 11.19 2.85
CA PHE A 95 0.19 11.53 4.02
C PHE A 95 -0.14 13.02 4.07
N ASN A 96 0.77 13.88 3.62
CA ASN A 96 0.50 15.32 3.53
C ASN A 96 -0.67 15.64 2.60
N ILE A 97 -0.82 14.86 1.53
CA ILE A 97 -1.96 15.01 0.63
C ILE A 97 -3.23 14.47 1.28
N LEU A 98 -3.15 13.26 1.81
CA LEU A 98 -4.31 12.54 2.34
C LEU A 98 -4.91 13.20 3.58
N LYS A 99 -4.10 13.91 4.37
CA LYS A 99 -4.59 14.53 5.60
C LYS A 99 -5.68 15.56 5.36
N ASN A 100 -5.74 16.13 4.16
CA ASN A 100 -6.73 17.15 3.81
C ASN A 100 -8.08 16.55 3.40
N ASP A 101 -8.15 15.26 3.16
CA ASP A 101 -9.37 14.59 2.77
C ASP A 101 -10.26 14.35 4.00
N LYS A 102 -11.55 14.66 3.87
CA LYS A 102 -12.49 14.45 4.98
C LYS A 102 -12.68 12.97 5.29
N ASN A 103 -12.86 12.18 4.24
CA ASN A 103 -13.06 10.74 4.38
C ASN A 103 -11.80 10.03 3.94
N LYS A 104 -11.20 9.28 4.85
CA LYS A 104 -9.98 8.55 4.58
C LYS A 104 -10.31 7.08 4.33
N ASP A 105 -10.17 6.68 3.08
CA ASP A 105 -10.39 5.30 2.63
C ASP A 105 -9.09 4.86 1.97
N ILE A 106 -8.22 4.24 2.76
CA ILE A 106 -6.82 4.00 2.40
C ILE A 106 -6.47 2.52 2.56
N LEU A 107 -5.88 1.95 1.53
CA LEU A 107 -5.31 0.61 1.57
C LEU A 107 -3.80 0.71 1.33
N PHE A 108 -3.02 0.36 2.34
CA PHE A 108 -1.59 0.23 2.21
C PHE A 108 -1.28 -1.24 1.90
N SER A 109 -1.17 -1.57 0.63
CA SER A 109 -0.86 -2.92 0.18
C SER A 109 0.26 -2.83 -0.85
N PRO A 110 1.52 -2.87 -0.38
CA PRO A 110 2.67 -2.62 -1.23
C PRO A 110 2.79 -3.52 -2.45
N GLY A 111 2.42 -4.79 -2.33
CA GLY A 111 2.44 -5.72 -3.46
C GLY A 111 3.83 -6.14 -3.91
N ASN A 112 4.86 -5.80 -3.15
CA ASN A 112 6.26 -6.06 -3.47
C ASN A 112 7.06 -6.28 -2.19
N PRO A 113 8.20 -6.99 -2.28
CA PRO A 113 9.13 -7.04 -1.15
C PRO A 113 9.59 -5.64 -0.78
N SER A 114 10.04 -5.48 0.46
CA SER A 114 10.47 -4.16 0.99
C SER A 114 11.59 -3.52 0.18
N GLY A 115 12.47 -4.34 -0.40
CA GLY A 115 13.55 -3.86 -1.24
C GLY A 115 14.55 -3.01 -0.47
N ASN A 116 14.85 -1.84 -1.02
CA ASN A 116 15.84 -0.93 -0.44
C ASN A 116 15.20 0.15 0.44
N ASP A 117 13.87 0.15 0.59
CA ASP A 117 13.18 1.16 1.38
C ASP A 117 13.13 0.81 2.87
N TYR A 118 13.00 -0.47 3.18
CA TYR A 118 12.87 -0.98 4.55
C TYR A 118 13.62 -2.30 4.69
N SER A 119 13.95 -2.66 5.93
CA SER A 119 14.60 -3.93 6.22
C SER A 119 13.66 -5.12 5.99
N ASN A 120 12.36 -4.94 6.26
CA ASN A 120 11.35 -5.97 6.12
C ASN A 120 9.95 -5.36 6.13
N PHE A 121 8.92 -6.20 5.95
CA PHE A 121 7.54 -5.71 5.91
C PHE A 121 7.04 -5.20 7.26
N ILE A 122 7.65 -5.65 8.35
CA ILE A 122 7.26 -5.21 9.71
C ILE A 122 7.67 -3.75 9.90
N GLU A 123 8.91 -3.41 9.57
CA GLU A 123 9.39 -2.03 9.63
C GLU A 123 8.54 -1.13 8.74
N ARG A 124 8.23 -1.61 7.55
CA ARG A 124 7.37 -0.89 6.60
C ARG A 124 5.98 -0.66 7.16
N GLY A 125 5.39 -1.68 7.76
CA GLY A 125 4.05 -1.56 8.36
C GLY A 125 4.03 -0.62 9.56
N GLN A 126 5.05 -0.66 10.39
CA GLN A 126 5.18 0.24 11.54
C GLN A 126 5.33 1.69 11.10
N HIS A 127 6.09 1.92 10.03
CA HIS A 127 6.25 3.26 9.47
C HIS A 127 4.91 3.84 9.03
N PHE A 128 4.10 3.04 8.33
CA PHE A 128 2.76 3.46 7.92
C PHE A 128 1.90 3.83 9.14
N ASN A 129 1.89 2.97 10.17
CA ASN A 129 1.11 3.23 11.37
C ASN A 129 1.56 4.51 12.09
N ASN A 130 2.88 4.73 12.17
CA ASN A 130 3.43 5.92 12.81
C ASN A 130 3.02 7.20 12.08
N LEU A 131 3.04 7.18 10.76
CA LEU A 131 2.62 8.33 9.96
C LEU A 131 1.12 8.57 10.05
N LYS A 132 0.33 7.50 10.13
CA LYS A 132 -1.12 7.63 10.34
C LYS A 132 -1.40 8.38 11.63
N GLU A 133 -0.72 8.04 12.71
CA GLU A 133 -0.87 8.75 13.98
C GLU A 133 -0.41 10.21 13.87
N LYS A 134 0.73 10.42 13.23
CA LYS A 134 1.30 11.76 13.10
C LYS A 134 0.42 12.72 12.31
N TYR A 135 -0.17 12.27 11.21
CA TYR A 135 -0.89 13.13 10.28
C TYR A 135 -2.41 13.14 10.49
N PHE A 136 -2.98 12.07 11.01
CA PHE A 136 -4.44 11.92 11.09
C PHE A 136 -4.99 12.00 12.51
N ASP A 137 -4.16 11.72 13.48
CA ASP A 137 -4.56 11.76 14.89
C ASP A 137 -4.05 13.07 15.55
#